data_4709f479c9dab1730f3241b7dd89254e
#
_entry.id   4709f479c9dab1730f3241b7dd89254e
#
_cell.length_a   1.000
_cell.length_b   1.000
_cell.length_c   1.000
_cell.angle_alpha   90.00
_cell.angle_beta   90.00
_cell.angle_gamma   90.00
#
_symmetry.space_group_name_H-M   'P 1'
#
loop_
_entity.id
_entity.type
_entity.pdbx_description
1 polymer ?
#
loop_
_entity_poly.entity_id
_entity_poly.type
_entity_poly.pdbx_seq_one_letter_code
_entity_poly.pdbx_strand_id
1 'polypeptide(L)'
;KLSPDKLGEVCAELRQYIIDVLSENPGHLGASLGTVELTVALHYVFNTPYDRIVWDVGHQAYGHKILTGRREAFHTLRKFKGISGFPNPLESPYDAFVAGHASNSISAAMGMSVASALKGEKDRHVIAVIGDGAMTGGLAFEGLNNASANPNNLLIILNDNDMAIDHAVGGLSQYLVDITTSQAYNKMRYDV
;
A
#
# COMPACT_ATOMS: atom_id res chain seq x y z
N LYS A 1 -13.49 -10.69 13.66
CA LYS A 1 -13.24 -9.33 13.12
C LYS A 1 -13.90 -8.32 14.05
N LEU A 2 -13.30 -7.12 14.17
CA LEU A 2 -13.93 -6.00 14.87
C LEU A 2 -15.19 -5.54 14.14
N SER A 3 -16.10 -4.88 14.87
CA SER A 3 -17.24 -4.20 14.26
C SER A 3 -16.77 -2.96 13.45
N PRO A 4 -17.39 -2.62 12.30
CA PRO A 4 -16.98 -1.50 11.46
C PRO A 4 -16.89 -0.15 12.19
N ASP A 5 -17.78 0.08 13.17
CA ASP A 5 -17.79 1.29 14.00
C ASP A 5 -16.52 1.48 14.84
N LYS A 6 -15.76 0.40 15.08
CA LYS A 6 -14.50 0.42 15.82
C LYS A 6 -13.27 0.72 14.96
N LEU A 7 -13.39 0.71 13.65
CA LEU A 7 -12.24 0.91 12.76
C LEU A 7 -11.65 2.32 12.90
N GLY A 8 -12.47 3.33 13.18
CA GLY A 8 -11.99 4.68 13.44
C GLY A 8 -11.11 4.78 14.69
N GLU A 9 -11.46 4.06 15.76
CA GLU A 9 -10.64 3.99 16.99
C GLU A 9 -9.28 3.31 16.68
N VAL A 10 -9.29 2.21 15.91
CA VAL A 10 -8.07 1.53 15.48
C VAL A 10 -7.17 2.44 14.66
N CYS A 11 -7.74 3.21 13.74
CA CYS A 11 -6.99 4.19 12.95
C CYS A 11 -6.34 5.26 13.84
N ALA A 12 -7.09 5.78 14.81
CA ALA A 12 -6.58 6.79 15.73
C ALA A 12 -5.43 6.27 16.61
N GLU A 13 -5.59 5.07 17.18
CA GLU A 13 -4.54 4.41 17.98
C GLU A 13 -3.30 4.10 17.13
N LEU A 14 -3.49 3.56 15.93
CA LEU A 14 -2.39 3.23 15.02
C LEU A 14 -1.60 4.47 14.62
N ARG A 15 -2.31 5.56 14.30
CA ARG A 15 -1.72 6.86 13.96
C ARG A 15 -0.89 7.41 15.12
N GLN A 16 -1.46 7.42 16.33
CA GLN A 16 -0.75 7.92 17.49
C GLN A 16 0.49 7.09 17.79
N TYR A 17 0.37 5.76 17.72
CA TYR A 17 1.51 4.88 17.95
C TYR A 17 2.65 5.08 16.94
N ILE A 18 2.33 5.29 15.66
CA ILE A 18 3.33 5.62 14.63
C ILE A 18 4.03 6.95 14.98
N ILE A 19 3.28 7.97 15.38
CA ILE A 19 3.84 9.28 15.78
C ILE A 19 4.78 9.12 16.97
N ASP A 20 4.34 8.43 18.01
CA ASP A 20 5.12 8.25 19.24
C ASP A 20 6.46 7.56 18.96
N VAL A 21 6.44 6.45 18.22
CA VAL A 21 7.67 5.72 17.90
C VAL A 21 8.59 6.52 16.97
N LEU A 22 8.05 7.18 15.96
CA LEU A 22 8.86 7.94 15.00
C LEU A 22 9.32 9.31 15.53
N SER A 23 8.79 9.77 16.65
CA SER A 23 9.37 10.92 17.35
C SER A 23 10.77 10.63 17.90
N GLU A 24 11.07 9.35 18.17
CA GLU A 24 12.36 8.89 18.70
C GLU A 24 13.21 8.11 17.66
N ASN A 25 12.59 7.65 16.59
CA ASN A 25 13.24 6.81 15.57
C ASN A 25 13.14 7.44 14.16
N PRO A 26 14.18 7.34 13.34
CA PRO A 26 14.11 7.80 11.96
C PRO A 26 13.14 6.97 11.15
N GLY A 27 12.35 7.61 10.27
CA GLY A 27 11.40 6.90 9.42
C GLY A 27 10.59 7.83 8.50
N HIS A 28 9.71 7.22 7.71
CA HIS A 28 8.83 7.91 6.76
C HIS A 28 7.48 8.21 7.45
N LEU A 29 7.44 9.27 8.26
CA LEU A 29 6.26 9.63 9.05
C LEU A 29 5.07 9.97 8.15
N GLY A 30 5.21 10.98 7.29
CA GLY A 30 4.10 11.49 6.47
C GLY A 30 3.48 10.43 5.57
N ALA A 31 4.32 9.66 4.87
CA ALA A 31 3.85 8.58 3.98
C ALA A 31 3.07 7.49 4.75
N SER A 32 3.51 7.15 5.96
CA SER A 32 2.84 6.14 6.78
C SER A 32 1.57 6.64 7.44
N LEU A 33 1.51 7.92 7.82
CA LEU A 33 0.28 8.54 8.34
C LEU A 33 -0.80 8.67 7.26
N GLY A 34 -0.40 8.93 6.01
CA GLY A 34 -1.32 9.02 4.87
C GLY A 34 -1.97 7.70 4.46
N THR A 35 -1.46 6.56 4.94
CA THR A 35 -1.99 5.22 4.61
C THR A 35 -2.63 4.49 5.78
N VAL A 36 -2.87 5.14 6.91
CA VAL A 36 -3.41 4.48 8.12
C VAL A 36 -4.79 3.89 7.83
N GLU A 37 -5.74 4.69 7.36
CA GLU A 37 -7.10 4.25 7.08
C GLU A 37 -7.13 3.19 5.98
N LEU A 38 -6.36 3.39 4.91
CA LEU A 38 -6.20 2.42 3.83
C LEU A 38 -5.67 1.09 4.37
N THR A 39 -4.65 1.12 5.21
CA THR A 39 -4.06 -0.10 5.80
C THR A 39 -5.06 -0.85 6.67
N VAL A 40 -5.79 -0.14 7.54
CA VAL A 40 -6.83 -0.73 8.40
C VAL A 40 -7.94 -1.34 7.54
N ALA A 41 -8.40 -0.63 6.50
CA ALA A 41 -9.42 -1.13 5.58
C ALA A 41 -8.96 -2.40 4.84
N LEU A 42 -7.74 -2.41 4.33
CA LEU A 42 -7.19 -3.58 3.63
C LEU A 42 -7.11 -4.81 4.55
N HIS A 43 -6.62 -4.66 5.78
CA HIS A 43 -6.57 -5.76 6.74
C HIS A 43 -7.94 -6.16 7.29
N TYR A 44 -8.93 -5.28 7.22
CA TYR A 44 -10.30 -5.59 7.57
C TYR A 44 -11.01 -6.41 6.48
N VAL A 45 -10.82 -6.03 5.22
CA VAL A 45 -11.49 -6.65 4.05
C VAL A 45 -10.81 -7.95 3.65
N PHE A 46 -9.50 -7.91 3.42
CA PHE A 46 -8.74 -9.03 2.87
C PHE A 46 -8.20 -9.98 3.95
N ASN A 47 -8.07 -11.24 3.59
CA ASN A 47 -7.64 -12.31 4.49
C ASN A 47 -6.12 -12.55 4.36
N THR A 48 -5.30 -11.60 4.82
CA THR A 48 -3.84 -11.75 4.83
C THR A 48 -3.39 -12.76 5.90
N PRO A 49 -2.34 -13.56 5.68
CA PRO A 49 -1.40 -13.56 4.55
C PRO A 49 -1.84 -14.42 3.35
N TYR A 50 -3.05 -15.00 3.34
CA TYR A 50 -3.56 -15.71 2.17
C TYR A 50 -3.69 -14.74 0.99
N ASP A 51 -4.43 -13.65 1.16
CA ASP A 51 -4.38 -12.52 0.24
C ASP A 51 -3.04 -11.80 0.37
N ARG A 52 -2.54 -11.21 -0.70
CA ARG A 52 -1.23 -10.61 -0.76
C ARG A 52 -1.32 -9.10 -0.94
N ILE A 53 -0.63 -8.34 -0.10
CA ILE A 53 -0.50 -6.89 -0.24
C ILE A 53 0.95 -6.58 -0.62
N VAL A 54 1.13 -5.93 -1.77
CA VAL A 54 2.43 -5.47 -2.29
C VAL A 54 2.47 -3.96 -2.17
N TRP A 55 3.36 -3.46 -1.32
CA TRP A 55 3.57 -2.04 -1.11
C TRP A 55 4.69 -1.55 -2.03
N ASP A 56 4.39 -0.59 -2.93
CA ASP A 56 5.42 0.02 -3.77
C ASP A 56 6.43 0.76 -2.92
N VAL A 57 7.72 0.58 -3.16
CA VAL A 57 8.82 1.00 -2.29
C VAL A 57 8.72 0.39 -0.88
N GLY A 58 7.56 0.47 -0.24
CA GLY A 58 7.28 -0.07 1.09
C GLY A 58 7.53 0.90 2.25
N HIS A 59 7.84 2.15 1.98
CA HIS A 59 8.08 3.20 2.99
C HIS A 59 6.82 3.62 3.74
N GLN A 60 5.64 3.39 3.16
CA GLN A 60 4.32 3.68 3.71
C GLN A 60 3.69 2.49 4.48
N ALA A 61 4.42 1.39 4.67
CA ALA A 61 3.89 0.13 5.20
C ALA A 61 4.04 -0.03 6.73
N TYR A 62 4.21 1.05 7.48
CA TYR A 62 4.39 0.93 8.94
C TYR A 62 3.13 0.42 9.65
N GLY A 63 1.96 0.92 9.27
CA GLY A 63 0.69 0.40 9.76
C GLY A 63 0.53 -1.09 9.50
N HIS A 64 0.90 -1.55 8.30
CA HIS A 64 0.90 -2.97 7.95
C HIS A 64 1.79 -3.80 8.89
N LYS A 65 3.02 -3.35 9.19
CA LYS A 65 3.91 -4.04 10.13
C LYS A 65 3.30 -4.13 11.54
N ILE A 66 2.75 -3.04 12.04
CA ILE A 66 2.15 -2.97 13.37
C ILE A 66 0.95 -3.92 13.48
N LEU A 67 0.03 -3.88 12.51
CA LEU A 67 -1.18 -4.72 12.49
C LEU A 67 -0.88 -6.21 12.28
N THR A 68 0.29 -6.53 11.73
CA THR A 68 0.70 -7.92 11.46
C THR A 68 1.68 -8.48 12.50
N GLY A 69 1.53 -8.05 13.75
CA GLY A 69 2.18 -8.66 14.91
C GLY A 69 3.54 -8.10 15.27
N ARG A 70 3.99 -7.00 14.63
CA ARG A 70 5.28 -6.38 14.92
C ARG A 70 5.18 -5.10 15.77
N ARG A 71 4.05 -4.89 16.44
CA ARG A 71 3.83 -3.73 17.30
C ARG A 71 4.93 -3.60 18.37
N GLU A 72 5.16 -4.66 19.13
CA GLU A 72 6.15 -4.63 20.21
C GLU A 72 7.58 -4.44 19.72
N ALA A 73 7.91 -4.95 18.53
CA ALA A 73 9.22 -4.79 17.93
C ALA A 73 9.38 -3.45 17.19
N PHE A 74 8.30 -2.69 16.99
CA PHE A 74 8.32 -1.52 16.10
C PHE A 74 9.27 -0.40 16.58
N HIS A 75 9.52 -0.29 17.88
CA HIS A 75 10.52 0.63 18.46
C HIS A 75 11.97 0.32 18.01
N THR A 76 12.21 -0.86 17.40
CA THR A 76 13.51 -1.26 16.85
C THR A 76 13.63 -0.98 15.34
N LEU A 77 12.62 -0.33 14.75
CA LEU A 77 12.58 -0.01 13.32
C LEU A 77 13.88 0.66 12.86
N ARG A 78 14.51 0.12 11.81
CA ARG A 78 15.76 0.61 11.22
C ARG A 78 17.00 0.57 12.15
N LYS A 79 16.89 0.00 13.34
CA LYS A 79 18.03 -0.19 14.24
C LYS A 79 18.80 -1.47 13.90
N PHE A 80 20.05 -1.54 14.34
CA PHE A 80 20.85 -2.76 14.17
C PHE A 80 20.17 -3.94 14.88
N LYS A 81 20.01 -5.05 14.18
CA LYS A 81 19.25 -6.24 14.63
C LYS A 81 17.75 -5.97 14.92
N GLY A 82 17.23 -4.81 14.57
CA GLY A 82 15.82 -4.49 14.64
C GLY A 82 15.09 -4.85 13.36
N ILE A 83 13.81 -4.47 13.30
CA ILE A 83 12.97 -4.71 12.14
C ILE A 83 13.33 -3.79 10.96
N SER A 84 13.14 -4.31 9.75
CA SER A 84 13.38 -3.57 8.50
C SER A 84 12.45 -2.36 8.37
N GLY A 85 12.94 -1.29 7.76
CA GLY A 85 12.15 -0.12 7.38
C GLY A 85 11.17 -0.37 6.22
N PHE A 86 11.27 -1.52 5.55
CA PHE A 86 10.42 -1.94 4.44
C PHE A 86 9.85 -3.34 4.72
N PRO A 87 8.76 -3.75 4.04
CA PRO A 87 8.29 -5.13 4.09
C PRO A 87 9.42 -6.10 3.72
N ASN A 88 9.52 -7.19 4.49
CA ASN A 88 10.55 -8.21 4.29
C ASN A 88 9.97 -9.61 4.56
N PRO A 89 9.83 -10.48 3.54
CA PRO A 89 9.30 -11.83 3.69
C PRO A 89 10.08 -12.72 4.67
N LEU A 90 11.34 -12.40 4.94
CA LEU A 90 12.14 -13.11 5.96
C LEU A 90 11.76 -12.69 7.39
N GLU A 91 11.06 -11.56 7.53
CA GLU A 91 10.63 -11.01 8.81
C GLU A 91 9.20 -11.44 9.16
N SER A 92 8.34 -11.55 8.17
CA SER A 92 6.93 -11.89 8.38
C SER A 92 6.28 -12.52 7.13
N PRO A 93 5.44 -13.56 7.29
CA PRO A 93 4.67 -14.14 6.18
C PRO A 93 3.64 -13.17 5.58
N TYR A 94 3.33 -12.08 6.28
CA TYR A 94 2.45 -11.03 5.79
C TYR A 94 3.13 -10.12 4.77
N ASP A 95 4.45 -10.06 4.75
CA ASP A 95 5.23 -9.24 3.82
C ASP A 95 5.42 -10.01 2.51
N ALA A 96 4.54 -9.77 1.54
CA ALA A 96 4.50 -10.56 0.30
C ALA A 96 5.69 -10.29 -0.63
N PHE A 97 6.33 -9.12 -0.54
CA PHE A 97 7.36 -8.67 -1.47
C PHE A 97 8.33 -7.68 -0.83
N VAL A 98 9.61 -7.77 -1.18
CA VAL A 98 10.62 -6.75 -0.86
C VAL A 98 10.76 -5.82 -2.06
N ALA A 99 10.27 -4.59 -1.94
CA ALA A 99 10.42 -3.60 -3.02
C ALA A 99 11.71 -2.78 -2.86
N GLY A 100 11.67 -1.71 -2.08
CA GLY A 100 12.79 -0.78 -1.95
C GLY A 100 12.98 0.16 -3.15
N HIS A 101 12.65 -0.28 -4.36
CA HIS A 101 12.59 0.52 -5.58
C HIS A 101 11.17 0.87 -5.96
N ALA A 102 10.97 2.05 -6.56
CA ALA A 102 9.67 2.51 -7.02
C ALA A 102 9.19 1.80 -8.29
N SER A 103 7.89 1.83 -8.53
CA SER A 103 7.21 1.47 -9.78
C SER A 103 7.09 -0.03 -10.08
N ASN A 104 7.52 -0.92 -9.18
CA ASN A 104 7.57 -2.37 -9.45
C ASN A 104 6.42 -3.16 -8.82
N SER A 105 5.63 -2.56 -7.95
CA SER A 105 4.57 -3.26 -7.20
C SER A 105 3.50 -3.86 -8.09
N ILE A 106 3.08 -3.15 -9.15
CA ILE A 106 2.03 -3.61 -10.06
C ILE A 106 2.49 -4.88 -10.79
N SER A 107 3.70 -4.88 -11.35
CA SER A 107 4.26 -6.04 -12.04
C SER A 107 4.44 -7.24 -11.10
N ALA A 108 4.93 -6.99 -9.88
CA ALA A 108 5.08 -8.04 -8.87
C ALA A 108 3.73 -8.62 -8.45
N ALA A 109 2.74 -7.78 -8.16
CA ALA A 109 1.40 -8.20 -7.78
C ALA A 109 0.70 -8.95 -8.93
N MET A 110 0.86 -8.49 -10.17
CA MET A 110 0.34 -9.17 -11.34
C MET A 110 0.95 -10.58 -11.49
N GLY A 111 2.27 -10.72 -11.35
CA GLY A 111 2.93 -12.03 -11.38
C GLY A 111 2.40 -12.98 -10.30
N MET A 112 2.16 -12.47 -9.06
CA MET A 112 1.55 -13.25 -7.98
C MET A 112 0.11 -13.66 -8.30
N SER A 113 -0.68 -12.77 -8.89
CA SER A 113 -2.07 -13.03 -9.28
C SER A 113 -2.14 -14.10 -10.37
N VAL A 114 -1.29 -14.02 -11.39
CA VAL A 114 -1.17 -15.06 -12.45
C VAL A 114 -0.75 -16.40 -11.84
N ALA A 115 0.26 -16.40 -10.95
CA ALA A 115 0.70 -17.63 -10.28
C ALA A 115 -0.42 -18.26 -9.44
N SER A 116 -1.23 -17.45 -8.76
CA SER A 116 -2.40 -17.92 -8.01
C SER A 116 -3.44 -18.55 -8.92
N ALA A 117 -3.75 -17.93 -10.05
CA ALA A 117 -4.67 -18.49 -11.06
C ALA A 117 -4.18 -19.82 -11.60
N LEU A 118 -2.89 -19.93 -11.94
CA LEU A 118 -2.27 -21.17 -12.43
C LEU A 118 -2.30 -22.30 -11.39
N LYS A 119 -2.23 -21.96 -10.09
CA LYS A 119 -2.35 -22.92 -8.98
C LYS A 119 -3.79 -23.26 -8.62
N GLY A 120 -4.78 -22.66 -9.27
CA GLY A 120 -6.19 -22.85 -8.98
C GLY A 120 -6.68 -22.13 -7.70
N GLU A 121 -5.92 -21.19 -7.17
CA GLU A 121 -6.25 -20.38 -5.98
C GLU A 121 -7.18 -19.22 -6.38
N LYS A 122 -8.39 -19.56 -6.83
CA LYS A 122 -9.32 -18.60 -7.46
C LYS A 122 -9.83 -17.51 -6.52
N ASP A 123 -9.84 -17.77 -5.21
CA ASP A 123 -10.36 -16.83 -4.21
C ASP A 123 -9.25 -15.94 -3.61
N ARG A 124 -8.00 -16.11 -4.05
CA ARG A 124 -6.90 -15.26 -3.58
C ARG A 124 -6.93 -13.92 -4.29
N HIS A 125 -6.87 -12.86 -3.52
CA HIS A 125 -6.69 -11.50 -4.00
C HIS A 125 -5.23 -11.07 -3.86
N VAL A 126 -4.76 -10.29 -4.82
CA VAL A 126 -3.46 -9.63 -4.75
C VAL A 126 -3.67 -8.12 -4.91
N ILE A 127 -3.12 -7.36 -4.00
CA ILE A 127 -3.32 -5.92 -3.92
C ILE A 127 -1.97 -5.23 -4.11
N ALA A 128 -1.86 -4.32 -5.07
CA ALA A 128 -0.73 -3.41 -5.22
C ALA A 128 -1.12 -2.04 -4.69
N VAL A 129 -0.34 -1.49 -3.78
CA VAL A 129 -0.49 -0.11 -3.29
C VAL A 129 0.69 0.69 -3.80
N ILE A 130 0.43 1.69 -4.63
CA ILE A 130 1.44 2.52 -5.29
C ILE A 130 1.12 4.00 -5.08
N GLY A 131 2.14 4.80 -4.79
CA GLY A 131 2.03 6.26 -4.69
C GLY A 131 2.09 6.94 -6.06
N ASP A 132 1.57 8.17 -6.13
CA ASP A 132 1.59 9.04 -7.32
C ASP A 132 3.01 9.23 -7.89
N GLY A 133 3.99 9.52 -7.02
CA GLY A 133 5.38 9.64 -7.44
C GLY A 133 5.95 8.35 -8.06
N ALA A 134 5.61 7.18 -7.52
CA ALA A 134 6.04 5.90 -8.06
C ALA A 134 5.31 5.53 -9.37
N MET A 135 4.11 6.07 -9.60
CA MET A 135 3.39 5.91 -10.87
C MET A 135 4.06 6.60 -12.05
N THR A 136 4.98 7.54 -11.83
CA THR A 136 5.69 8.23 -12.93
C THR A 136 6.73 7.35 -13.62
N GLY A 137 7.10 6.22 -13.06
CA GLY A 137 8.07 5.30 -13.65
C GLY A 137 7.48 4.42 -14.75
N GLY A 138 8.22 4.21 -15.85
CA GLY A 138 7.77 3.41 -17.01
C GLY A 138 7.32 2.00 -16.65
N LEU A 139 7.98 1.37 -15.68
CA LEU A 139 7.64 0.01 -15.23
C LEU A 139 6.22 -0.09 -14.65
N ALA A 140 5.71 0.97 -14.00
CA ALA A 140 4.33 1.01 -13.53
C ALA A 140 3.34 0.97 -14.69
N PHE A 141 3.60 1.71 -15.79
CA PHE A 141 2.76 1.70 -16.99
C PHE A 141 2.84 0.37 -17.73
N GLU A 142 4.01 -0.25 -17.82
CA GLU A 142 4.16 -1.60 -18.38
C GLU A 142 3.35 -2.62 -17.57
N GLY A 143 3.42 -2.52 -16.24
CA GLY A 143 2.62 -3.35 -15.34
C GLY A 143 1.11 -3.16 -15.55
N LEU A 144 0.63 -1.93 -15.65
CA LEU A 144 -0.78 -1.61 -15.92
C LEU A 144 -1.24 -2.16 -17.27
N ASN A 145 -0.44 -1.95 -18.33
CA ASN A 145 -0.76 -2.45 -19.66
C ASN A 145 -0.88 -3.97 -19.68
N ASN A 146 0.02 -4.67 -18.99
CA ASN A 146 -0.02 -6.13 -18.90
C ASN A 146 -1.19 -6.62 -18.01
N ALA A 147 -1.47 -5.92 -16.90
CA ALA A 147 -2.59 -6.24 -16.02
C ALA A 147 -3.95 -6.16 -16.73
N SER A 148 -4.11 -5.20 -17.65
CA SER A 148 -5.33 -5.05 -18.44
C SER A 148 -5.59 -6.23 -19.39
N ALA A 149 -4.53 -6.87 -19.87
CA ALA A 149 -4.61 -8.04 -20.75
C ALA A 149 -4.78 -9.37 -20.01
N ASN A 150 -4.54 -9.38 -18.71
CA ASN A 150 -4.58 -10.57 -17.85
C ASN A 150 -5.51 -10.34 -16.65
N PRO A 151 -6.84 -10.34 -16.85
CA PRO A 151 -7.79 -10.10 -15.78
C PRO A 151 -7.74 -11.25 -14.76
N ASN A 152 -7.26 -10.96 -13.58
CA ASN A 152 -7.21 -11.85 -12.41
C ASN A 152 -7.68 -11.08 -11.17
N ASN A 153 -7.67 -11.70 -10.01
CA ASN A 153 -8.02 -11.04 -8.75
C ASN A 153 -6.90 -10.07 -8.29
N LEU A 154 -6.62 -9.07 -9.11
CA LEU A 154 -5.65 -8.02 -8.87
C LEU A 154 -6.38 -6.70 -8.61
N LEU A 155 -6.11 -6.09 -7.47
CA LEU A 155 -6.53 -4.73 -7.13
C LEU A 155 -5.31 -3.81 -7.14
N ILE A 156 -5.39 -2.72 -7.89
CA ILE A 156 -4.36 -1.69 -7.91
C ILE A 156 -4.93 -0.44 -7.24
N ILE A 157 -4.26 0.03 -6.20
CA ILE A 157 -4.65 1.22 -5.43
C ILE A 157 -3.58 2.28 -5.65
N LEU A 158 -3.97 3.38 -6.28
CA LEU A 158 -3.18 4.59 -6.35
C LEU A 158 -3.46 5.43 -5.10
N ASN A 159 -2.43 5.61 -4.28
CA ASN A 159 -2.46 6.52 -3.14
C ASN A 159 -1.82 7.84 -3.58
N ASP A 160 -2.68 8.80 -3.91
CA ASP A 160 -2.30 10.12 -4.39
C ASP A 160 -2.48 11.15 -3.27
N ASN A 161 -1.41 11.79 -2.86
CA ASN A 161 -1.39 12.89 -1.90
C ASN A 161 -0.65 14.13 -2.43
N ASP A 162 -0.37 14.15 -3.75
CA ASP A 162 0.35 15.21 -4.46
C ASP A 162 1.75 15.52 -3.86
N MET A 163 2.30 14.57 -3.11
CA MET A 163 3.59 14.70 -2.46
C MET A 163 4.40 13.40 -2.58
N ALA A 164 5.53 13.54 -3.29
CA ALA A 164 6.60 12.55 -3.24
C ALA A 164 7.70 13.04 -2.27
N ILE A 165 8.97 13.03 -2.67
CA ILE A 165 10.05 13.74 -1.96
C ILE A 165 9.91 15.25 -2.21
N ASP A 166 9.40 15.60 -3.39
CA ASP A 166 9.08 16.96 -3.85
C ASP A 166 7.73 16.89 -4.60
N HIS A 167 7.19 18.02 -5.02
CA HIS A 167 5.96 18.05 -5.81
C HIS A 167 6.08 17.19 -7.07
N ALA A 168 5.01 16.44 -7.36
CA ALA A 168 4.96 15.61 -8.55
C ALA A 168 5.06 16.49 -9.82
N VAL A 169 5.95 16.10 -10.73
CA VAL A 169 6.16 16.81 -12.00
C VAL A 169 5.75 15.94 -13.19
N GLY A 170 5.21 16.57 -14.22
CA GLY A 170 4.87 15.90 -15.47
C GLY A 170 3.39 15.75 -15.73
N GLY A 171 3.05 15.22 -16.91
CA GLY A 171 1.67 15.15 -17.41
C GLY A 171 0.76 14.23 -16.62
N LEU A 172 1.30 13.24 -15.88
CA LEU A 172 0.48 12.35 -15.08
C LEU A 172 -0.17 13.07 -13.91
N SER A 173 0.57 13.91 -13.18
CA SER A 173 0.03 14.72 -12.08
C SER A 173 -1.11 15.61 -12.56
N GLN A 174 -0.90 16.33 -13.69
CA GLN A 174 -1.96 17.14 -14.29
C GLN A 174 -3.17 16.29 -14.69
N TYR A 175 -2.96 15.13 -15.28
CA TYR A 175 -4.04 14.21 -15.67
C TYR A 175 -4.87 13.72 -14.46
N LEU A 176 -4.22 13.41 -13.33
CA LEU A 176 -4.90 13.02 -12.10
C LEU A 176 -5.71 14.18 -11.52
N VAL A 177 -5.18 15.40 -11.55
CA VAL A 177 -5.92 16.61 -11.17
C VAL A 177 -7.13 16.80 -12.07
N ASP A 178 -6.97 16.67 -13.39
CA ASP A 178 -8.08 16.80 -14.35
C ASP A 178 -9.19 15.77 -14.11
N ILE A 179 -8.82 14.51 -13.80
CA ILE A 179 -9.81 13.48 -13.42
C ILE A 179 -10.54 13.87 -12.15
N THR A 180 -9.81 14.17 -11.07
CA THR A 180 -10.39 14.42 -9.74
C THR A 180 -11.22 15.70 -9.68
N THR A 181 -10.96 16.66 -10.56
CA THR A 181 -11.72 17.90 -10.71
C THR A 181 -12.87 17.79 -11.73
N SER A 182 -12.93 16.70 -12.51
CA SER A 182 -13.97 16.53 -13.53
C SER A 182 -15.37 16.43 -12.93
N GLN A 183 -16.35 16.95 -13.65
CA GLN A 183 -17.76 16.86 -13.23
C GLN A 183 -18.24 15.39 -13.14
N ALA A 184 -17.79 14.54 -14.06
CA ALA A 184 -18.15 13.12 -14.08
C ALA A 184 -17.66 12.39 -12.83
N TYR A 185 -16.40 12.58 -12.45
CA TYR A 185 -15.82 12.00 -11.24
C TYR A 185 -16.54 12.52 -9.97
N ASN A 186 -16.73 13.82 -9.86
CA ASN A 186 -17.39 14.43 -8.70
C ASN A 186 -18.83 13.97 -8.56
N LYS A 187 -19.59 13.87 -9.67
CA LYS A 187 -20.94 13.32 -9.65
C LYS A 187 -20.94 11.88 -9.13
N MET A 188 -20.07 11.01 -9.64
CA MET A 188 -19.97 9.63 -9.19
C MET A 188 -19.61 9.53 -7.69
N ARG A 189 -18.76 10.43 -7.19
CA ARG A 189 -18.33 10.45 -5.78
C ARG A 189 -19.44 10.88 -4.81
N TYR A 190 -20.36 11.76 -5.24
CA TYR A 190 -21.42 12.30 -4.37
C TYR A 190 -22.76 11.59 -4.54
N ASP A 191 -22.93 10.76 -5.57
CA ASP A 191 -24.14 9.98 -5.81
C ASP A 191 -24.08 8.58 -5.13
N VAL A 192 -23.01 8.27 -4.39
CA VAL A 192 -22.81 7.06 -3.56
C VAL A 192 -22.93 7.42 -2.09
#